data_d73e4778f7b12dc76b8fc0fa0f4ea7c4
#
_entry.id   d73e4778f7b12dc76b8fc0fa0f4ea7c4
#
_cell.length_a   1.000
_cell.length_b   1.000
_cell.length_c   1.000
_cell.angle_alpha   90.00
_cell.angle_beta   90.00
_cell.angle_gamma   90.00
#
_symmetry.space_group_name_H-M   'P 1'
#
loop_
_entity.id
_entity.type
_entity.pdbx_description
1 polymer ?
#
loop_
_entity_poly.entity_id
_entity_poly.type
_entity_poly.pdbx_seq_one_letter_code
_entity_poly.pdbx_strand_id
1 'polypeptide(L)'
;NYQNANRQHPAGNGQRLRPAQSAPQQSPARREMRKKRKVTRATLRRRRILRRLTAFAMLLCVIGAGIYLTMTMLFRINSIQVQTPDGKQVSEIAGYSADSILQQMGVQLEENIFSFDPGEKAAVLEQNFPLLGSIKVIRDYPNTVVVQVTEAVPAYAVQNGSKWLVISDKWKILSEESTQPEGLCTLYGGKLQDTTPGQGFW
;
A
#
# COMPACT_ATOMS: atom_id res chain seq x y z
N ASN A 1 66.03 19.92 61.53
CA ASN A 1 67.05 19.11 62.26
C ASN A 1 67.84 18.27 61.27
N TYR A 2 69.01 18.71 61.14
CA TYR A 2 70.32 18.01 61.21
C TYR A 2 70.72 17.14 60.03
N GLN A 3 71.57 17.62 59.20
CA GLN A 3 73.09 17.47 59.33
C GLN A 3 73.53 16.20 58.57
N ASN A 4 74.33 16.40 57.65
CA ASN A 4 75.80 16.52 57.54
C ASN A 4 76.40 15.17 57.14
N ALA A 5 77.24 15.09 56.27
CA ALA A 5 78.56 15.53 55.95
C ALA A 5 79.22 14.39 55.15
N ASN A 6 79.80 14.67 54.09
CA ASN A 6 81.20 14.96 53.85
C ASN A 6 82.13 13.74 53.61
N ARG A 7 82.97 13.92 52.65
CA ARG A 7 84.35 13.39 52.47
C ARG A 7 84.46 12.15 51.57
N GLN A 8 85.39 12.02 50.72
CA GLN A 8 86.55 12.74 50.19
C GLN A 8 87.11 11.88 49.05
N HIS A 9 87.73 12.54 48.12
CA HIS A 9 88.64 11.97 47.10
C HIS A 9 89.84 11.24 47.72
N PRO A 10 90.61 10.41 46.97
CA PRO A 10 91.38 10.94 45.83
C PRO A 10 91.70 9.92 44.67
N ALA A 11 92.06 10.54 43.61
CA ALA A 11 93.15 10.37 42.71
C ALA A 11 93.59 9.00 42.16
N GLY A 12 93.76 8.98 40.86
CA GLY A 12 94.83 8.25 40.31
C GLY A 12 94.67 7.67 38.89
N ASN A 13 95.12 8.42 37.94
CA ASN A 13 96.03 7.99 36.88
C ASN A 13 95.54 7.22 35.65
N GLY A 14 95.74 7.86 34.55
CA GLY A 14 96.52 7.24 33.53
C GLY A 14 95.80 6.80 32.24
N GLN A 15 95.90 7.71 31.27
CA GLN A 15 96.25 7.40 29.86
C GLN A 15 95.35 6.55 28.98
N ARG A 16 94.81 7.10 28.01
CA ARG A 16 95.19 7.03 26.54
C ARG A 16 94.06 7.59 25.67
N LEU A 17 94.46 8.60 24.98
CA LEU A 17 93.72 9.19 23.86
C LEU A 17 93.50 8.18 22.76
N ARG A 18 92.25 7.97 22.37
CA ARG A 18 91.83 7.41 21.06
C ARG A 18 91.01 8.43 20.39
N PRO A 19 91.24 8.67 19.10
CA PRO A 19 90.53 9.72 18.35
C PRO A 19 89.06 9.42 18.22
N ALA A 20 88.27 10.46 18.40
CA ALA A 20 86.84 10.48 18.26
C ALA A 20 86.45 10.13 16.81
N GLN A 21 85.76 9.00 16.66
CA GLN A 21 85.00 8.77 15.48
C GLN A 21 83.78 9.68 15.55
N SER A 22 83.70 10.59 14.59
CA SER A 22 82.56 11.46 14.36
C SER A 22 81.30 10.63 14.11
N ALA A 23 80.41 10.64 15.07
CA ALA A 23 79.03 10.12 14.88
C ALA A 23 78.34 10.92 13.80
N PRO A 24 77.62 10.30 12.89
CA PRO A 24 76.85 11.02 11.88
C PRO A 24 75.77 11.83 12.61
N GLN A 25 75.82 13.14 12.40
CA GLN A 25 74.75 14.04 12.82
C GLN A 25 73.48 13.61 12.11
N GLN A 26 72.58 13.01 12.83
CA GLN A 26 71.20 12.82 12.40
C GLN A 26 70.58 14.19 12.26
N SER A 27 70.41 14.64 11.00
CA SER A 27 69.59 15.80 10.67
C SER A 27 68.22 15.69 11.32
N PRO A 28 67.72 16.73 11.99
CA PRO A 28 66.39 16.69 12.59
C PRO A 28 65.39 16.44 11.51
N ALA A 29 64.75 15.29 11.55
CA ALA A 29 63.62 14.95 10.68
C ALA A 29 62.68 16.14 10.69
N ARG A 30 62.56 16.76 9.54
CA ARG A 30 61.62 17.83 9.25
C ARG A 30 60.22 17.31 9.52
N ARG A 31 59.69 17.52 10.72
CA ARG A 31 58.29 17.28 11.05
C ARG A 31 57.49 18.15 10.11
N GLU A 32 57.01 17.56 9.03
CA GLU A 32 55.98 18.19 8.19
C GLU A 32 54.80 18.51 9.07
N MET A 33 54.70 19.74 9.50
CA MET A 33 53.51 20.27 10.12
C MET A 33 52.39 20.19 9.07
N ARG A 34 51.61 19.11 9.12
CA ARG A 34 50.35 19.00 8.39
C ARG A 34 49.58 20.30 8.65
N LYS A 35 49.61 21.22 7.71
CA LYS A 35 48.82 22.43 7.75
C LYS A 35 47.36 22.04 7.99
N LYS A 36 46.85 22.19 9.20
CA LYS A 36 45.41 22.03 9.51
C LYS A 36 44.66 22.96 8.58
N ARG A 37 43.98 22.42 7.58
CA ARG A 37 43.13 23.18 6.66
C ARG A 37 42.18 24.05 7.48
N LYS A 38 42.35 25.36 7.41
CA LYS A 38 41.45 26.32 8.06
C LYS A 38 40.03 26.09 7.51
N VAL A 39 39.11 25.57 8.31
CA VAL A 39 37.73 25.34 7.92
C VAL A 39 37.10 26.70 7.73
N THR A 40 36.82 27.08 6.50
CA THR A 40 36.25 28.37 6.15
C THR A 40 34.81 28.45 6.69
N ARG A 41 34.34 29.61 7.15
CA ARG A 41 33.00 29.83 7.68
C ARG A 41 31.87 29.32 6.71
N ALA A 42 32.13 29.34 5.42
CA ALA A 42 31.24 28.80 4.39
C ALA A 42 31.09 27.28 4.48
N THR A 43 32.17 26.53 4.78
CA THR A 43 32.12 25.07 4.92
C THR A 43 31.36 24.63 6.20
N LEU A 44 31.43 25.44 7.24
CA LEU A 44 30.67 25.21 8.47
C LEU A 44 29.15 25.45 8.27
N ARG A 45 28.80 26.50 7.49
CA ARG A 45 27.38 26.73 7.11
C ARG A 45 26.86 25.61 6.23
N ARG A 46 27.60 25.18 5.21
CA ARG A 46 27.22 24.01 4.38
C ARG A 46 27.02 22.75 5.22
N ARG A 47 27.92 22.44 6.14
CA ARG A 47 27.77 21.27 7.03
C ARG A 47 26.54 21.36 7.92
N ARG A 48 26.17 22.53 8.43
CA ARG A 48 24.94 22.72 9.22
C ARG A 48 23.69 22.53 8.37
N ILE A 49 23.71 23.07 7.15
CA ILE A 49 22.59 22.89 6.19
C ILE A 49 22.46 21.42 5.80
N LEU A 50 23.58 20.75 5.46
CA LEU A 50 23.57 19.33 5.13
C LEU A 50 23.03 18.49 6.30
N ARG A 51 23.47 18.75 7.53
CA ARG A 51 22.95 18.02 8.71
C ARG A 51 21.45 18.23 8.92
N ARG A 52 20.93 19.43 8.68
CA ARG A 52 19.47 19.70 8.75
C ARG A 52 18.73 18.99 7.63
N LEU A 53 19.27 18.99 6.42
CA LEU A 53 18.71 18.28 5.27
C LEU A 53 18.71 16.76 5.50
N THR A 54 19.80 16.19 6.01
CA THR A 54 19.86 14.75 6.33
C THR A 54 18.91 14.39 7.47
N ALA A 55 18.78 15.22 8.50
CA ALA A 55 17.82 15.00 9.57
C ALA A 55 16.37 15.06 9.06
N PHE A 56 16.08 16.03 8.18
CA PHE A 56 14.76 16.15 7.54
C PHE A 56 14.46 14.96 6.62
N ALA A 57 15.45 14.54 5.81
CA ALA A 57 15.32 13.36 4.97
C ALA A 57 15.09 12.08 5.79
N MET A 58 15.81 11.91 6.90
CA MET A 58 15.57 10.78 7.82
C MET A 58 14.16 10.82 8.41
N LEU A 59 13.69 12.00 8.83
CA LEU A 59 12.34 12.16 9.35
C LEU A 59 11.29 11.75 8.30
N LEU A 60 11.45 12.21 7.05
CA LEU A 60 10.56 11.80 5.95
C LEU A 60 10.61 10.29 5.69
N CYS A 61 11.79 9.68 5.75
CA CYS A 61 11.92 8.22 5.62
C CYS A 61 11.18 7.47 6.73
N VAL A 62 11.28 7.93 7.99
CA VAL A 62 10.57 7.31 9.12
C VAL A 62 9.07 7.46 8.97
N ILE A 63 8.58 8.66 8.60
CA ILE A 63 7.16 8.90 8.34
C ILE A 63 6.68 8.02 7.18
N GLY A 64 7.43 7.99 6.06
CA GLY A 64 7.09 7.16 4.90
C GLY A 64 7.05 5.67 5.23
N ALA A 65 8.01 5.17 6.00
CA ALA A 65 8.01 3.80 6.48
C ALA A 65 6.82 3.51 7.41
N GLY A 66 6.47 4.43 8.29
CA GLY A 66 5.29 4.31 9.16
C GLY A 66 3.99 4.22 8.35
N ILE A 67 3.80 5.12 7.37
CA ILE A 67 2.63 5.10 6.47
C ILE A 67 2.61 3.79 5.68
N TYR A 68 3.73 3.36 5.12
CA TYR A 68 3.83 2.11 4.36
C TYR A 68 3.42 0.90 5.21
N LEU A 69 3.95 0.77 6.43
CA LEU A 69 3.59 -0.32 7.33
C LEU A 69 2.10 -0.27 7.71
N THR A 70 1.55 0.91 7.96
CA THR A 70 0.13 1.08 8.28
C THR A 70 -0.73 0.64 7.09
N MET A 71 -0.40 1.07 5.88
CA MET A 71 -1.14 0.71 4.67
C MET A 71 -1.06 -0.79 4.34
N THR A 72 0.07 -1.44 4.63
CA THR A 72 0.25 -2.86 4.32
C THR A 72 -0.33 -3.79 5.38
N MET A 73 -0.40 -3.37 6.65
CA MET A 73 -0.86 -4.23 7.74
C MET A 73 -2.29 -3.95 8.17
N LEU A 74 -2.69 -2.66 8.25
CA LEU A 74 -4.01 -2.30 8.76
C LEU A 74 -5.12 -2.43 7.72
N PHE A 75 -4.78 -2.22 6.45
CA PHE A 75 -5.76 -2.22 5.35
C PHE A 75 -5.81 -3.56 4.58
N ARG A 76 -5.58 -4.67 5.29
CA ARG A 76 -5.85 -6.00 4.74
C ARG A 76 -7.29 -6.39 4.97
N ILE A 77 -7.89 -7.00 3.97
CA ILE A 77 -9.28 -7.47 4.02
C ILE A 77 -9.37 -8.65 4.98
N ASN A 78 -10.04 -8.47 6.12
CA ASN A 78 -10.28 -9.52 7.10
C ASN A 78 -11.66 -10.15 6.96
N SER A 79 -12.62 -9.40 6.42
CA SER A 79 -13.97 -9.91 6.19
C SER A 79 -14.59 -9.35 4.92
N ILE A 80 -15.37 -10.17 4.25
CA ILE A 80 -16.18 -9.78 3.10
C ILE A 80 -17.61 -10.23 3.41
N GLN A 81 -18.56 -9.33 3.23
CA GLN A 81 -19.95 -9.56 3.63
C GLN A 81 -20.91 -9.16 2.52
N VAL A 82 -21.96 -9.97 2.34
CA VAL A 82 -23.08 -9.62 1.47
C VAL A 82 -24.22 -9.11 2.34
N GLN A 83 -24.70 -7.91 2.03
CA GLN A 83 -25.73 -7.22 2.81
C GLN A 83 -26.80 -6.61 1.91
N THR A 84 -28.00 -6.47 2.44
CA THR A 84 -29.02 -5.60 1.86
C THR A 84 -28.69 -4.12 2.14
N PRO A 85 -29.32 -3.16 1.45
CA PRO A 85 -29.14 -1.74 1.74
C PRO A 85 -29.46 -1.33 3.19
N ASP A 86 -30.29 -2.12 3.86
CA ASP A 86 -30.64 -1.93 5.27
C ASP A 86 -29.56 -2.42 6.25
N GLY A 87 -28.43 -2.91 5.73
CA GLY A 87 -27.32 -3.40 6.53
C GLY A 87 -27.49 -4.81 7.11
N LYS A 88 -28.51 -5.55 6.68
CA LYS A 88 -28.70 -6.94 7.09
C LYS A 88 -27.82 -7.87 6.25
N GLN A 89 -27.03 -8.69 6.90
CA GLN A 89 -26.32 -9.77 6.22
C GLN A 89 -27.30 -10.81 5.69
N VAL A 90 -27.06 -11.25 4.46
CA VAL A 90 -27.84 -12.27 3.80
C VAL A 90 -26.94 -13.41 3.34
N SER A 91 -27.42 -14.64 3.54
CA SER A 91 -26.75 -15.84 3.03
C SER A 91 -27.21 -16.20 1.62
N GLU A 92 -28.39 -15.74 1.22
CA GLU A 92 -28.99 -15.97 -0.09
C GLU A 92 -29.87 -14.78 -0.48
N ILE A 93 -29.85 -14.40 -1.75
CA ILE A 93 -30.70 -13.35 -2.33
C ILE A 93 -30.99 -13.66 -3.79
N ALA A 94 -32.25 -13.51 -4.20
CA ALA A 94 -32.72 -13.80 -5.57
C ALA A 94 -32.29 -15.18 -6.09
N GLY A 95 -32.21 -16.19 -5.21
CA GLY A 95 -31.77 -17.55 -5.55
C GLY A 95 -30.25 -17.74 -5.69
N TYR A 96 -29.46 -16.69 -5.43
CA TYR A 96 -28.00 -16.78 -5.42
C TYR A 96 -27.45 -16.83 -4.00
N SER A 97 -26.53 -17.76 -3.74
CA SER A 97 -25.85 -17.80 -2.44
C SER A 97 -24.83 -16.66 -2.32
N ALA A 98 -24.67 -16.12 -1.10
CA ALA A 98 -23.66 -15.11 -0.83
C ALA A 98 -22.25 -15.60 -1.24
N ASP A 99 -21.94 -16.87 -0.99
CA ASP A 99 -20.63 -17.45 -1.34
C ASP A 99 -20.37 -17.43 -2.86
N SER A 100 -21.39 -17.71 -3.70
CA SER A 100 -21.23 -17.61 -5.15
C SER A 100 -21.01 -16.19 -5.63
N ILE A 101 -21.65 -15.20 -4.99
CA ILE A 101 -21.44 -13.77 -5.28
C ILE A 101 -20.01 -13.38 -4.91
N LEU A 102 -19.53 -13.77 -3.73
CA LEU A 102 -18.18 -13.46 -3.27
C LEU A 102 -17.10 -14.16 -4.11
N GLN A 103 -17.33 -15.40 -4.50
CA GLN A 103 -16.43 -16.15 -5.38
C GLN A 103 -16.30 -15.47 -6.75
N GLN A 104 -17.41 -15.03 -7.34
CA GLN A 104 -17.40 -14.35 -8.64
C GLN A 104 -16.79 -12.96 -8.58
N MET A 105 -16.88 -12.27 -7.45
CA MET A 105 -16.20 -10.99 -7.24
C MET A 105 -14.68 -11.14 -7.33
N GLY A 106 -14.13 -12.29 -6.94
CA GLY A 106 -12.71 -12.63 -7.06
C GLY A 106 -11.78 -11.78 -6.17
N VAL A 107 -12.31 -11.19 -5.10
CA VAL A 107 -11.51 -10.49 -4.06
C VAL A 107 -11.23 -11.48 -2.95
N GLN A 108 -9.94 -11.57 -2.55
CA GLN A 108 -9.52 -12.54 -1.54
C GLN A 108 -9.30 -11.88 -0.18
N LEU A 109 -9.44 -12.68 0.88
CA LEU A 109 -9.01 -12.29 2.21
C LEU A 109 -7.49 -12.05 2.20
N GLU A 110 -7.00 -11.24 3.12
CA GLU A 110 -5.60 -10.82 3.25
C GLU A 110 -5.07 -9.91 2.12
N GLU A 111 -5.82 -9.68 1.05
CA GLU A 111 -5.47 -8.67 0.06
C GLU A 111 -5.59 -7.26 0.64
N ASN A 112 -4.90 -6.31 0.02
CA ASN A 112 -5.05 -4.91 0.40
C ASN A 112 -6.40 -4.39 -0.09
N ILE A 113 -7.15 -3.70 0.78
CA ILE A 113 -8.48 -3.17 0.44
C ILE A 113 -8.47 -2.16 -0.73
N PHE A 114 -7.30 -1.63 -1.08
CA PHE A 114 -7.11 -0.72 -2.21
C PHE A 114 -6.65 -1.43 -3.50
N SER A 115 -6.46 -2.76 -3.49
CA SER A 115 -5.94 -3.51 -4.64
C SER A 115 -6.91 -3.64 -5.81
N PHE A 116 -8.20 -3.41 -5.60
CA PHE A 116 -9.24 -3.58 -6.61
C PHE A 116 -10.09 -2.31 -6.77
N ASP A 117 -10.75 -2.18 -7.91
CA ASP A 117 -11.76 -1.14 -8.14
C ASP A 117 -13.16 -1.66 -7.78
N PRO A 118 -13.86 -1.05 -6.81
CA PRO A 118 -15.22 -1.46 -6.44
C PRO A 118 -16.22 -1.35 -7.59
N GLY A 119 -16.06 -0.33 -8.45
CA GLY A 119 -16.96 -0.14 -9.61
C GLY A 119 -16.82 -1.26 -10.64
N GLU A 120 -15.58 -1.63 -10.96
CA GLU A 120 -15.31 -2.76 -11.86
C GLU A 120 -15.87 -4.07 -11.31
N LYS A 121 -15.65 -4.33 -10.02
CA LYS A 121 -16.19 -5.53 -9.37
C LYS A 121 -17.71 -5.56 -9.33
N ALA A 122 -18.36 -4.42 -9.08
CA ALA A 122 -19.81 -4.32 -9.14
C ALA A 122 -20.34 -4.60 -10.55
N ALA A 123 -19.72 -4.05 -11.60
CA ALA A 123 -20.11 -4.30 -12.98
C ALA A 123 -19.98 -5.78 -13.38
N VAL A 124 -18.90 -6.45 -12.96
CA VAL A 124 -18.72 -7.90 -13.18
C VAL A 124 -19.85 -8.69 -12.51
N LEU A 125 -20.20 -8.33 -11.27
CA LEU A 125 -21.28 -9.01 -10.55
C LEU A 125 -22.65 -8.76 -11.21
N GLU A 126 -22.92 -7.54 -11.68
CA GLU A 126 -24.17 -7.20 -12.37
C GLU A 126 -24.39 -8.00 -13.67
N GLN A 127 -23.30 -8.30 -14.39
CA GLN A 127 -23.37 -9.14 -15.58
C GLN A 127 -23.61 -10.62 -15.27
N ASN A 128 -23.00 -11.13 -14.20
CA ASN A 128 -23.05 -12.55 -13.87
C ASN A 128 -24.30 -12.94 -13.04
N PHE A 129 -24.93 -11.96 -12.40
CA PHE A 129 -26.12 -12.17 -11.57
C PHE A 129 -27.29 -11.31 -12.07
N PRO A 130 -27.98 -11.73 -13.12
CA PRO A 130 -29.07 -10.96 -13.75
C PRO A 130 -30.20 -10.59 -12.79
N LEU A 131 -30.58 -11.50 -11.90
CA LEU A 131 -31.68 -11.31 -10.96
C LEU A 131 -31.37 -10.36 -9.79
N LEU A 132 -30.11 -9.89 -9.68
CA LEU A 132 -29.76 -8.83 -8.74
C LEU A 132 -30.01 -7.46 -9.39
N GLY A 133 -30.74 -6.61 -8.70
CA GLY A 133 -31.19 -5.32 -9.21
C GLY A 133 -30.15 -4.23 -9.16
N SER A 134 -29.46 -4.10 -8.03
CA SER A 134 -28.38 -3.14 -7.84
C SER A 134 -27.31 -3.78 -7.00
N ILE A 135 -26.07 -3.61 -7.42
CA ILE A 135 -24.91 -4.12 -6.71
C ILE A 135 -23.97 -2.96 -6.45
N LYS A 136 -23.57 -2.79 -5.20
CA LYS A 136 -22.56 -1.82 -4.78
C LYS A 136 -21.50 -2.50 -3.94
N VAL A 137 -20.26 -2.38 -4.36
CA VAL A 137 -19.11 -2.84 -3.57
C VAL A 137 -18.57 -1.65 -2.80
N ILE A 138 -18.56 -1.75 -1.48
CA ILE A 138 -18.17 -0.67 -0.56
C ILE A 138 -16.99 -1.14 0.26
N ARG A 139 -16.00 -0.27 0.40
CA ARG A 139 -14.89 -0.46 1.34
C ARG A 139 -15.30 0.10 2.70
N ASP A 140 -15.53 -0.79 3.66
CA ASP A 140 -15.79 -0.41 5.05
C ASP A 140 -14.46 -0.50 5.82
N TYR A 141 -13.85 0.66 5.99
CA TYR A 141 -12.53 0.77 6.58
C TYR A 141 -12.51 0.37 8.05
N PRO A 142 -11.40 -0.24 8.53
CA PRO A 142 -10.12 -0.38 7.81
C PRO A 142 -9.98 -1.66 6.98
N ASN A 143 -10.80 -2.70 7.18
CA ASN A 143 -10.48 -4.06 6.74
C ASN A 143 -11.68 -4.91 6.29
N THR A 144 -12.82 -4.28 6.02
CA THR A 144 -14.04 -4.98 5.60
C THR A 144 -14.47 -4.54 4.20
N VAL A 145 -14.91 -5.50 3.39
CA VAL A 145 -15.55 -5.23 2.11
C VAL A 145 -17.01 -5.63 2.22
N VAL A 146 -17.90 -4.73 1.88
CA VAL A 146 -19.35 -4.94 1.91
C VAL A 146 -19.89 -4.93 0.50
N VAL A 147 -20.55 -6.00 0.09
CA VAL A 147 -21.28 -6.09 -1.16
C VAL A 147 -22.76 -5.87 -0.83
N GLN A 148 -23.23 -4.65 -1.13
CA GLN A 148 -24.66 -4.33 -0.99
C GLN A 148 -25.41 -4.78 -2.23
N VAL A 149 -26.44 -5.58 -2.04
CA VAL A 149 -27.24 -6.16 -3.10
C VAL A 149 -28.73 -5.94 -2.87
N THR A 150 -29.46 -5.72 -3.96
CA THR A 150 -30.92 -5.72 -3.96
C THR A 150 -31.40 -6.75 -4.95
N GLU A 151 -32.60 -7.27 -4.73
CA GLU A 151 -33.28 -8.10 -5.72
C GLU A 151 -33.81 -7.23 -6.87
N ALA A 152 -33.76 -7.74 -8.10
CA ALA A 152 -34.33 -7.06 -9.24
C ALA A 152 -35.86 -7.24 -9.23
N VAL A 153 -36.56 -6.15 -9.49
CA VAL A 153 -38.02 -6.17 -9.58
C VAL A 153 -38.41 -6.28 -11.05
N PRO A 154 -39.02 -7.40 -11.49
CA PRO A 154 -39.56 -7.53 -12.85
C PRO A 154 -40.66 -6.52 -13.04
N ALA A 155 -40.62 -5.78 -14.16
CA ALA A 155 -41.61 -4.74 -14.47
C ALA A 155 -42.20 -4.85 -15.87
N TYR A 156 -41.38 -5.27 -16.84
CA TYR A 156 -41.76 -5.28 -18.24
C TYR A 156 -41.48 -6.63 -18.89
N ALA A 157 -42.26 -6.95 -19.93
CA ALA A 157 -42.06 -8.08 -20.81
C ALA A 157 -41.96 -7.61 -22.25
N VAL A 158 -40.96 -8.07 -23.00
CA VAL A 158 -40.79 -7.74 -24.43
C VAL A 158 -40.70 -9.04 -25.21
N GLN A 159 -41.46 -9.12 -26.29
CA GLN A 159 -41.39 -10.26 -27.18
C GLN A 159 -40.15 -10.16 -28.09
N ASN A 160 -39.33 -11.20 -28.05
CA ASN A 160 -38.17 -11.37 -28.92
C ASN A 160 -38.30 -12.67 -29.71
N GLY A 161 -38.84 -12.54 -30.94
CA GLY A 161 -39.14 -13.73 -31.73
C GLY A 161 -40.19 -14.64 -31.10
N SER A 162 -39.80 -15.88 -30.79
CA SER A 162 -40.66 -16.86 -30.12
C SER A 162 -40.55 -16.85 -28.59
N LYS A 163 -39.70 -16.00 -28.03
CA LYS A 163 -39.44 -15.91 -26.60
C LYS A 163 -39.80 -14.55 -26.04
N TRP A 164 -39.86 -14.48 -24.72
CA TRP A 164 -40.14 -13.27 -23.97
C TRP A 164 -38.96 -12.91 -23.09
N LEU A 165 -38.54 -11.65 -23.11
CA LEU A 165 -37.55 -11.11 -22.23
C LEU A 165 -38.25 -10.44 -21.06
N VAL A 166 -37.87 -10.83 -19.86
CA VAL A 166 -38.29 -10.18 -18.63
C VAL A 166 -37.27 -9.08 -18.29
N ILE A 167 -37.78 -7.88 -18.08
CA ILE A 167 -36.98 -6.68 -17.89
C ILE A 167 -37.35 -6.05 -16.55
N SER A 168 -36.32 -5.63 -15.78
CA SER A 168 -36.54 -4.94 -14.53
C SER A 168 -37.05 -3.50 -14.70
N ASP A 169 -37.46 -2.91 -13.57
CA ASP A 169 -37.77 -1.49 -13.42
C ASP A 169 -36.61 -0.55 -13.81
N LYS A 170 -35.38 -1.08 -13.77
CA LYS A 170 -34.15 -0.37 -14.15
C LYS A 170 -33.62 -0.71 -15.54
N TRP A 171 -34.47 -1.27 -16.38
CA TRP A 171 -34.13 -1.61 -17.76
C TRP A 171 -33.01 -2.65 -17.91
N LYS A 172 -32.91 -3.57 -16.98
CA LYS A 172 -31.97 -4.70 -17.04
C LYS A 172 -32.72 -5.96 -17.48
N ILE A 173 -32.14 -6.73 -18.38
CA ILE A 173 -32.70 -8.01 -18.81
C ILE A 173 -32.45 -9.04 -17.72
N LEU A 174 -33.52 -9.62 -17.17
CA LEU A 174 -33.45 -10.55 -16.05
C LEU A 174 -33.40 -11.99 -16.52
N SER A 175 -34.33 -12.37 -17.39
CA SER A 175 -34.48 -13.74 -17.90
C SER A 175 -35.09 -13.75 -19.31
N GLU A 176 -34.94 -14.90 -19.94
CA GLU A 176 -35.62 -15.21 -21.20
C GLU A 176 -36.59 -16.38 -20.97
N GLU A 177 -37.86 -16.19 -21.29
CA GLU A 177 -38.92 -17.15 -21.06
C GLU A 177 -39.57 -17.59 -22.37
N SER A 178 -40.08 -18.81 -22.43
CA SER A 178 -40.76 -19.34 -23.62
C SER A 178 -42.22 -18.93 -23.70
N THR A 179 -42.83 -18.51 -22.57
CA THR A 179 -44.23 -18.08 -22.48
C THR A 179 -44.29 -16.64 -22.00
N GLN A 180 -45.36 -15.93 -22.33
CA GLN A 180 -45.58 -14.57 -21.86
C GLN A 180 -45.71 -14.59 -20.32
N PRO A 181 -44.87 -13.83 -19.61
CA PRO A 181 -45.01 -13.72 -18.16
C PRO A 181 -46.25 -12.94 -17.76
N GLU A 182 -46.99 -13.46 -16.78
CA GLU A 182 -48.22 -12.81 -16.31
C GLU A 182 -47.87 -11.64 -15.36
N GLY A 183 -48.72 -10.62 -15.34
CA GLY A 183 -48.61 -9.49 -14.43
C GLY A 183 -47.59 -8.44 -14.77
N LEU A 184 -46.85 -8.58 -15.89
CA LEU A 184 -45.87 -7.60 -16.34
C LEU A 184 -46.45 -6.71 -17.44
N CYS A 185 -45.97 -5.45 -17.51
CA CYS A 185 -46.33 -4.54 -18.57
C CYS A 185 -45.66 -4.98 -19.89
N THR A 186 -46.43 -5.30 -20.90
CA THR A 186 -45.89 -5.70 -22.21
C THR A 186 -45.51 -4.50 -23.03
N LEU A 187 -44.27 -4.46 -23.49
CA LEU A 187 -43.74 -3.44 -24.38
C LEU A 187 -43.76 -3.96 -25.83
N TYR A 188 -44.25 -3.13 -26.73
CA TYR A 188 -44.30 -3.43 -28.14
C TYR A 188 -43.47 -2.42 -28.94
N GLY A 189 -42.72 -2.92 -29.91
CA GLY A 189 -41.92 -2.09 -30.82
C GLY A 189 -40.47 -1.87 -30.32
N GLY A 190 -39.63 -1.45 -31.27
CA GLY A 190 -38.19 -1.25 -31.01
C GLY A 190 -37.33 -2.38 -31.60
N LYS A 191 -36.07 -2.07 -31.82
CA LYS A 191 -35.05 -3.04 -32.20
C LYS A 191 -34.19 -3.31 -30.94
N LEU A 192 -34.14 -4.56 -30.52
CA LEU A 192 -33.27 -4.99 -29.44
C LEU A 192 -31.85 -5.02 -29.97
N GLN A 193 -30.95 -4.36 -29.26
CA GLN A 193 -29.50 -4.39 -29.56
C GLN A 193 -28.82 -5.57 -28.87
N ASP A 194 -29.20 -5.86 -27.65
CA ASP A 194 -28.72 -7.01 -26.87
C ASP A 194 -29.92 -7.70 -26.24
N THR A 195 -29.83 -9.04 -26.13
CA THR A 195 -30.86 -9.86 -25.53
C THR A 195 -30.31 -10.74 -24.40
N THR A 196 -29.03 -10.54 -24.02
CA THR A 196 -28.36 -11.33 -23.04
C THR A 196 -28.79 -10.93 -21.63
N PRO A 197 -29.24 -11.88 -20.76
CA PRO A 197 -29.53 -11.59 -19.37
C PRO A 197 -28.32 -10.95 -18.66
N GLY A 198 -28.59 -9.95 -17.83
CA GLY A 198 -27.55 -9.18 -17.13
C GLY A 198 -27.16 -7.89 -17.83
N GLN A 199 -27.51 -7.71 -19.11
CA GLN A 199 -27.23 -6.49 -19.88
C GLN A 199 -28.36 -5.45 -19.74
N GLY A 200 -28.03 -4.19 -19.99
CA GLY A 200 -29.01 -3.10 -20.07
C GLY A 200 -29.81 -3.17 -21.36
N PHE A 201 -31.07 -2.81 -21.31
CA PHE A 201 -32.03 -2.80 -22.42
C PHE A 201 -31.93 -1.51 -23.25
N TRP A 202 -30.82 -1.14 -23.81
CA TRP A 202 -30.69 0.07 -24.66
C TRP A 202 -30.26 -0.28 -26.06
#